data_4d635530c654560e08aee57433222187
#
_entry.id   4d635530c654560e08aee57433222187
#
_cell.length_a   1.000
_cell.length_b   1.000
_cell.length_c   1.000
_cell.angle_alpha   90.00
_cell.angle_beta   90.00
_cell.angle_gamma   90.00
#
_symmetry.space_group_name_H-M   'P 1'
#
loop_
_entity.id
_entity.type
_entity.pdbx_description
1 polymer ?
#
loop_
_entity_poly.entity_id
_entity_poly.type
_entity_poly.pdbx_seq_one_letter_code
_entity_poly.pdbx_strand_id
1 'polypeptide(L)'
;LTIVGTGYVGLVTGACFAEFGYSVTCVDKDDKRLEMLKSGKCPFFEPGMDELLDKHINKTKLITFESTIKNNLDNTDIIFITVGTPTRRLEDEADLSFVWQVAEEIAENIKKYCLVVTKSTVPVGTTRVVQKIISNKIDQKLFDVVSNPEFLREGSAINDFIRPDRVVIGTENKKSENIMK
;
A
#
# COMPACT_ATOMS: atom_id res chain seq x y z
N LEU A 1 -7.04 6.25 -3.77
CA LEU A 1 -6.27 5.12 -3.25
C LEU A 1 -5.53 5.52 -1.98
N THR A 2 -5.30 4.57 -1.06
CA THR A 2 -4.44 4.78 0.11
C THR A 2 -3.34 3.72 0.13
N ILE A 3 -2.09 4.17 0.30
CA ILE A 3 -0.91 3.31 0.42
C ILE A 3 -0.40 3.40 1.85
N VAL A 4 -0.36 2.29 2.58
CA VAL A 4 0.10 2.25 3.97
C VAL A 4 1.49 1.65 4.05
N GLY A 5 2.45 2.48 4.43
CA GLY A 5 3.88 2.23 4.39
C GLY A 5 4.54 2.89 3.17
N THR A 6 5.45 3.87 3.40
CA THR A 6 6.17 4.59 2.34
C THR A 6 7.62 4.12 2.22
N GLY A 7 7.83 2.83 2.45
CA GLY A 7 9.07 2.18 2.06
C GLY A 7 9.19 2.09 0.53
N TYR A 8 10.18 1.35 0.06
CA TYR A 8 10.48 1.21 -1.36
C TYR A 8 9.24 0.82 -2.19
N VAL A 9 8.59 -0.29 -1.81
CA VAL A 9 7.40 -0.81 -2.50
C VAL A 9 6.24 0.17 -2.48
N GLY A 10 5.94 0.75 -1.32
CA GLY A 10 4.78 1.63 -1.16
C GLY A 10 4.94 2.95 -1.90
N LEU A 11 6.11 3.58 -1.82
CA LEU A 11 6.34 4.86 -2.50
C LEU A 11 6.33 4.70 -4.03
N VAL A 12 6.99 3.67 -4.56
CA VAL A 12 6.94 3.37 -6.01
C VAL A 12 5.51 3.10 -6.45
N THR A 13 4.77 2.27 -5.70
CA THR A 13 3.36 1.98 -5.98
C THR A 13 2.52 3.25 -6.03
N GLY A 14 2.64 4.12 -5.02
CA GLY A 14 1.89 5.36 -4.95
C GLY A 14 2.22 6.34 -6.07
N ALA A 15 3.51 6.53 -6.37
CA ALA A 15 3.97 7.42 -7.44
C ALA A 15 3.50 6.94 -8.82
N CYS A 16 3.57 5.64 -9.10
CA CYS A 16 3.12 5.08 -10.36
C CYS A 16 1.59 5.13 -10.53
N PHE A 17 0.82 4.92 -9.46
CA PHE A 17 -0.64 5.12 -9.53
C PHE A 17 -1.00 6.59 -9.78
N ALA A 18 -0.27 7.53 -9.19
CA ALA A 18 -0.47 8.94 -9.50
C ALA A 18 -0.10 9.28 -10.96
N GLU A 19 0.92 8.63 -11.51
CA GLU A 19 1.27 8.76 -12.94
C GLU A 19 0.15 8.24 -13.85
N PHE A 20 -0.60 7.23 -13.42
CA PHE A 20 -1.82 6.75 -14.09
C PHE A 20 -3.05 7.63 -13.85
N GLY A 21 -2.93 8.72 -13.09
CA GLY A 21 -3.99 9.70 -12.85
C GLY A 21 -4.85 9.44 -11.61
N TYR A 22 -4.49 8.49 -10.77
CA TYR A 22 -5.21 8.24 -9.53
C TYR A 22 -4.80 9.21 -8.42
N SER A 23 -5.77 9.66 -7.61
CA SER A 23 -5.48 10.35 -6.36
C SER A 23 -5.00 9.36 -5.31
N VAL A 24 -3.84 9.62 -4.72
CA VAL A 24 -3.14 8.71 -3.80
C VAL A 24 -2.79 9.42 -2.51
N THR A 25 -3.19 8.83 -1.38
CA THR A 25 -2.70 9.21 -0.06
C THR A 25 -1.71 8.17 0.42
N CYS A 26 -0.47 8.58 0.64
CA CYS A 26 0.56 7.74 1.20
C CYS A 26 0.65 7.98 2.72
N VAL A 27 0.59 6.91 3.50
CA VAL A 27 0.58 6.97 4.97
C VAL A 27 1.81 6.28 5.52
N ASP A 28 2.51 6.93 6.45
CA ASP A 28 3.64 6.34 7.19
C ASP A 28 3.68 6.88 8.62
N LYS A 29 4.26 6.12 9.54
CA LYS A 29 4.44 6.51 10.95
C LYS A 29 5.78 7.24 11.20
N ASP A 30 6.68 7.24 10.23
CA ASP A 30 7.99 7.90 10.31
C ASP A 30 7.87 9.36 9.89
N ASP A 31 7.77 10.27 10.87
CA ASP A 31 7.63 11.70 10.64
C ASP A 31 8.80 12.28 9.82
N LYS A 32 10.03 11.81 10.04
CA LYS A 32 11.20 12.30 9.29
C LYS A 32 11.10 11.91 7.81
N ARG A 33 10.64 10.68 7.54
CA ARG A 33 10.39 10.23 6.18
C ARG A 33 9.28 11.05 5.52
N LEU A 34 8.19 11.30 6.23
CA LEU A 34 7.10 12.14 5.73
C LEU A 34 7.54 13.56 5.42
N GLU A 35 8.39 14.18 6.25
CA GLU A 35 8.95 15.51 5.99
C GLU A 35 9.80 15.52 4.70
N MET A 36 10.65 14.51 4.50
CA MET A 36 11.43 14.37 3.25
C MET A 36 10.50 14.25 2.04
N LEU A 37 9.52 13.36 2.10
CA LEU A 37 8.58 13.12 1.02
C LEU A 37 7.74 14.35 0.69
N LYS A 38 7.24 15.07 1.69
CA LYS A 38 6.51 16.34 1.52
C LYS A 38 7.37 17.42 0.86
N SER A 39 8.69 17.37 1.02
CA SER A 39 9.63 18.24 0.31
C SER A 39 9.97 17.79 -1.12
N GLY A 40 9.38 16.69 -1.60
CA GLY A 40 9.63 16.13 -2.92
C GLY A 40 10.92 15.31 -3.02
N LYS A 41 11.51 14.89 -1.90
CA LYS A 41 12.75 14.11 -1.87
C LYS A 41 12.46 12.64 -1.58
N CYS A 42 12.96 11.74 -2.41
CA CYS A 42 12.91 10.31 -2.18
C CYS A 42 13.92 9.88 -1.11
N PRO A 43 13.52 9.06 -0.11
CA PRO A 43 14.43 8.59 0.95
C PRO A 43 15.36 7.44 0.51
N PHE A 44 15.29 7.01 -0.73
CA PHE A 44 16.11 5.96 -1.31
C PHE A 44 16.42 6.28 -2.77
N PHE A 45 17.38 5.56 -3.35
CA PHE A 45 17.74 5.74 -4.75
C PHE A 45 16.81 4.95 -5.68
N GLU A 46 16.07 5.66 -6.52
CA GLU A 46 15.30 5.11 -7.64
C GLU A 46 15.27 6.14 -8.78
N PRO A 47 15.86 5.85 -9.95
CA PRO A 47 15.90 6.79 -11.07
C PRO A 47 14.50 7.27 -11.48
N GLY A 48 14.30 8.59 -11.57
CA GLY A 48 13.03 9.21 -11.95
C GLY A 48 12.03 9.40 -10.81
N MET A 49 12.33 8.93 -9.56
CA MET A 49 11.38 9.05 -8.46
C MET A 49 11.22 10.50 -7.99
N ASP A 50 12.30 11.27 -7.88
CA ASP A 50 12.23 12.67 -7.45
C ASP A 50 11.40 13.51 -8.44
N GLU A 51 11.54 13.26 -9.74
CA GLU A 51 10.76 13.92 -10.78
C GLU A 51 9.26 13.56 -10.69
N LEU A 52 8.93 12.29 -10.43
CA LEU A 52 7.54 11.85 -10.22
C LEU A 52 6.94 12.48 -8.96
N LEU A 53 7.69 12.52 -7.87
CA LEU A 53 7.25 13.15 -6.63
C LEU A 53 7.01 14.65 -6.83
N ASP A 54 7.95 15.39 -7.43
CA ASP A 54 7.77 16.82 -7.73
C ASP A 54 6.53 17.04 -8.60
N LYS A 55 6.37 16.25 -9.66
CA LYS A 55 5.21 16.31 -10.54
C LYS A 55 3.90 16.14 -9.78
N HIS A 56 3.79 15.07 -8.96
CA HIS A 56 2.51 14.68 -8.37
C HIS A 56 2.21 15.37 -7.03
N ILE A 57 3.21 15.87 -6.34
CA ILE A 57 3.03 16.72 -5.15
C ILE A 57 2.74 18.16 -5.55
N ASN A 58 3.54 18.73 -6.45
CA ASN A 58 3.55 20.17 -6.71
C ASN A 58 2.68 20.62 -7.88
N LYS A 59 2.60 19.82 -8.97
CA LYS A 59 1.90 20.20 -10.20
C LYS A 59 0.49 19.61 -10.30
N THR A 60 0.36 18.29 -10.25
CA THR A 60 -0.94 17.62 -10.41
C THR A 60 -1.73 17.49 -9.10
N LYS A 61 -1.07 17.57 -7.94
CA LYS A 61 -1.67 17.41 -6.62
C LYS A 61 -2.33 16.03 -6.41
N LEU A 62 -1.81 14.99 -7.08
CA LEU A 62 -2.34 13.64 -7.02
C LEU A 62 -1.76 12.82 -5.86
N ILE A 63 -0.63 13.24 -5.25
CA ILE A 63 -0.04 12.57 -4.08
C ILE A 63 -0.13 13.48 -2.87
N THR A 64 -0.59 12.90 -1.75
CA THR A 64 -0.54 13.49 -0.42
C THR A 64 0.13 12.54 0.57
N PHE A 65 0.70 13.08 1.65
CA PHE A 65 1.38 12.31 2.69
C PHE A 65 0.77 12.60 4.06
N GLU A 66 0.39 11.54 4.78
CA GLU A 66 -0.28 11.61 6.08
C GLU A 66 0.39 10.67 7.10
N SER A 67 0.27 11.00 8.39
CA SER A 67 0.79 10.15 9.47
C SER A 67 -0.20 9.10 9.96
N THR A 68 -1.45 9.16 9.51
CA THR A 68 -2.53 8.26 9.94
C THR A 68 -3.53 8.00 8.84
N ILE A 69 -4.12 6.81 8.83
CA ILE A 69 -5.20 6.46 7.88
C ILE A 69 -6.56 7.04 8.28
N LYS A 70 -6.74 7.46 9.55
CA LYS A 70 -8.05 7.81 10.15
C LYS A 70 -8.85 8.84 9.35
N ASN A 71 -8.19 9.81 8.76
CA ASN A 71 -8.86 10.94 8.12
C ASN A 71 -9.13 10.73 6.62
N ASN A 72 -8.64 9.62 6.04
CA ASN A 72 -8.60 9.44 4.59
C ASN A 72 -9.49 8.31 4.08
N LEU A 73 -9.96 7.41 4.95
CA LEU A 73 -10.71 6.21 4.53
C LEU A 73 -12.10 6.50 3.99
N ASP A 74 -12.73 7.61 4.37
CA ASP A 74 -14.06 7.98 3.85
C ASP A 74 -14.04 8.19 2.31
N ASN A 75 -12.89 8.58 1.74
CA ASN A 75 -12.67 8.80 0.29
C ASN A 75 -11.82 7.71 -0.38
N THR A 76 -11.52 6.62 0.33
CA THR A 76 -10.65 5.56 -0.18
C THR A 76 -11.47 4.38 -0.66
N ASP A 77 -11.21 3.93 -1.89
CA ASP A 77 -11.85 2.74 -2.48
C ASP A 77 -10.94 1.51 -2.39
N ILE A 78 -9.61 1.72 -2.44
CA ILE A 78 -8.62 0.65 -2.34
C ILE A 78 -7.50 1.06 -1.39
N ILE A 79 -7.17 0.19 -0.44
CA ILE A 79 -6.04 0.34 0.49
C ILE A 79 -4.98 -0.70 0.14
N PHE A 80 -3.74 -0.25 -0.07
CA PHE A 80 -2.59 -1.14 -0.22
C PHE A 80 -1.79 -1.19 1.08
N ILE A 81 -1.57 -2.39 1.60
CA ILE A 81 -0.67 -2.67 2.71
C ILE A 81 0.71 -2.95 2.12
N THR A 82 1.65 -2.04 2.35
CA THR A 82 3.02 -2.06 1.83
C THR A 82 4.06 -1.87 2.94
N VAL A 83 3.69 -2.23 4.16
CA VAL A 83 4.59 -2.15 5.32
C VAL A 83 5.68 -3.21 5.27
N GLY A 84 6.82 -2.92 5.89
CA GLY A 84 7.93 -3.87 5.99
C GLY A 84 7.56 -5.14 6.76
N THR A 85 8.17 -6.25 6.35
CA THR A 85 8.05 -7.56 6.99
C THR A 85 9.46 -8.09 7.28
N PRO A 86 10.21 -7.47 8.23
CA PRO A 86 11.59 -7.85 8.50
C PRO A 86 11.66 -9.28 9.05
N THR A 87 12.75 -9.98 8.79
CA THR A 87 13.01 -11.29 9.40
C THR A 87 13.25 -11.14 10.89
N ARG A 88 12.59 -11.96 11.72
CA ARG A 88 12.85 -12.01 13.16
C ARG A 88 14.27 -12.50 13.43
N ARG A 89 14.96 -11.86 14.35
CA ARG A 89 16.41 -12.10 14.61
C ARG A 89 16.76 -13.53 15.07
N LEU A 90 15.82 -14.31 15.55
CA LEU A 90 16.03 -15.65 16.12
C LEU A 90 15.19 -16.75 15.47
N GLU A 91 14.35 -16.38 14.53
CA GLU A 91 13.44 -17.28 13.83
C GLU A 91 13.53 -16.92 12.35
N ASP A 92 13.69 -17.90 11.45
CA ASP A 92 13.66 -17.66 10.00
C ASP A 92 12.26 -17.26 9.48
N GLU A 93 11.48 -16.58 10.31
CA GLU A 93 10.11 -16.16 10.01
C GLU A 93 10.02 -14.63 9.85
N ALA A 94 9.13 -14.21 8.95
CA ALA A 94 8.82 -12.80 8.76
C ALA A 94 8.04 -12.24 9.96
N ASP A 95 8.42 -11.05 10.44
CA ASP A 95 7.65 -10.32 11.43
C ASP A 95 6.46 -9.62 10.73
N LEU A 96 5.27 -10.12 10.96
CA LEU A 96 4.02 -9.61 10.40
C LEU A 96 3.27 -8.65 11.33
N SER A 97 3.86 -8.27 12.44
CA SER A 97 3.22 -7.40 13.43
C SER A 97 2.73 -6.07 12.83
N PHE A 98 3.50 -5.49 11.92
CA PHE A 98 3.08 -4.26 11.21
C PHE A 98 1.88 -4.49 10.29
N VAL A 99 1.79 -5.65 9.65
CA VAL A 99 0.64 -6.02 8.79
C VAL A 99 -0.62 -6.15 9.66
N TRP A 100 -0.51 -6.82 10.82
CA TRP A 100 -1.64 -6.97 11.76
C TRP A 100 -2.10 -5.63 12.31
N GLN A 101 -1.17 -4.77 12.68
CA GLN A 101 -1.46 -3.42 13.17
C GLN A 101 -2.24 -2.59 12.14
N VAL A 102 -1.81 -2.63 10.88
CA VAL A 102 -2.52 -1.95 9.78
C VAL A 102 -3.90 -2.54 9.56
N ALA A 103 -4.05 -3.87 9.61
CA ALA A 103 -5.35 -4.52 9.48
C ALA A 103 -6.34 -4.08 10.59
N GLU A 104 -5.86 -3.94 11.82
CA GLU A 104 -6.66 -3.43 12.94
C GLU A 104 -7.05 -1.97 12.75
N GLU A 105 -6.10 -1.11 12.36
CA GLU A 105 -6.36 0.31 12.08
C GLU A 105 -7.37 0.49 10.94
N ILE A 106 -7.31 -0.34 9.90
CA ILE A 106 -8.28 -0.38 8.80
C ILE A 106 -9.66 -0.74 9.34
N ALA A 107 -9.78 -1.81 10.14
CA ALA A 107 -11.03 -2.26 10.71
C ALA A 107 -11.72 -1.20 11.60
N GLU A 108 -10.93 -0.41 12.31
CA GLU A 108 -11.43 0.66 13.18
C GLU A 108 -11.95 1.90 12.43
N ASN A 109 -11.53 2.09 11.18
CA ASN A 109 -11.76 3.33 10.47
C ASN A 109 -12.56 3.19 9.16
N ILE A 110 -12.76 1.97 8.63
CA ILE A 110 -13.61 1.75 7.44
C ILE A 110 -15.08 2.00 7.78
N LYS A 111 -15.75 2.84 6.98
CA LYS A 111 -17.19 3.14 7.07
C LYS A 111 -17.96 2.80 5.80
N LYS A 112 -17.29 2.60 4.68
CA LYS A 112 -17.84 2.19 3.38
C LYS A 112 -17.06 1.01 2.83
N TYR A 113 -17.58 0.40 1.76
CA TYR A 113 -16.86 -0.67 1.09
C TYR A 113 -15.48 -0.20 0.62
N CYS A 114 -14.46 -0.99 0.96
CA CYS A 114 -13.08 -0.76 0.56
C CYS A 114 -12.37 -2.08 0.25
N LEU A 115 -11.59 -2.12 -0.81
CA LEU A 115 -10.74 -3.26 -1.14
C LEU A 115 -9.40 -3.13 -0.41
N VAL A 116 -9.05 -4.13 0.39
CA VAL A 116 -7.77 -4.19 1.12
C VAL A 116 -6.81 -5.09 0.36
N VAL A 117 -5.69 -4.54 -0.10
CA VAL A 117 -4.71 -5.26 -0.92
C VAL A 117 -3.41 -5.44 -0.15
N THR A 118 -3.05 -6.68 0.12
CA THR A 118 -1.74 -7.02 0.71
C THR A 118 -0.69 -7.07 -0.40
N LYS A 119 0.19 -6.09 -0.44
CA LYS A 119 1.28 -5.98 -1.41
C LYS A 119 2.64 -6.29 -0.79
N SER A 120 2.79 -6.19 0.53
CA SER A 120 3.98 -6.65 1.26
C SER A 120 4.29 -8.11 0.94
N THR A 121 5.59 -8.45 0.92
CA THR A 121 6.04 -9.84 0.79
C THR A 121 5.72 -10.60 2.08
N VAL A 122 4.80 -11.55 1.99
CA VAL A 122 4.25 -12.26 3.15
C VAL A 122 4.09 -13.75 2.87
N PRO A 123 4.15 -14.62 3.89
CA PRO A 123 3.87 -16.04 3.77
C PRO A 123 2.45 -16.33 3.26
N VAL A 124 2.29 -17.50 2.62
CA VAL A 124 0.98 -18.01 2.21
C VAL A 124 0.01 -18.07 3.40
N GLY A 125 -1.22 -17.62 3.21
CA GLY A 125 -2.23 -17.58 4.26
C GLY A 125 -2.34 -16.25 5.01
N THR A 126 -1.35 -15.36 4.92
CA THR A 126 -1.36 -14.05 5.59
C THR A 126 -2.60 -13.23 5.25
N THR A 127 -3.01 -13.21 3.97
CA THR A 127 -4.21 -12.49 3.50
C THR A 127 -5.49 -12.96 4.21
N ARG A 128 -5.62 -14.26 4.49
CA ARG A 128 -6.76 -14.80 5.27
C ARG A 128 -6.73 -14.35 6.73
N VAL A 129 -5.54 -14.19 7.31
CA VAL A 129 -5.40 -13.65 8.67
C VAL A 129 -5.80 -12.18 8.71
N VAL A 130 -5.36 -11.38 7.72
CA VAL A 130 -5.82 -9.98 7.56
C VAL A 130 -7.33 -9.91 7.46
N GLN A 131 -7.95 -10.75 6.63
CA GLN A 131 -9.41 -10.83 6.51
C GLN A 131 -10.07 -11.16 7.85
N LYS A 132 -9.54 -12.12 8.61
CA LYS A 132 -10.07 -12.49 9.91
C LYS A 132 -9.95 -11.35 10.94
N ILE A 133 -8.82 -10.64 10.98
CA ILE A 133 -8.62 -9.48 11.87
C ILE A 133 -9.70 -8.43 11.59
N ILE A 134 -9.91 -8.08 10.33
CA ILE A 134 -10.88 -7.05 9.95
C ILE A 134 -12.30 -7.54 10.24
N SER A 135 -12.67 -8.77 9.87
CA SER A 135 -14.02 -9.32 10.07
C SER A 135 -14.43 -9.50 11.53
N ASN A 136 -13.47 -9.54 12.47
CA ASN A 136 -13.75 -9.53 13.89
C ASN A 136 -14.35 -8.21 14.41
N LYS A 137 -14.18 -7.11 13.66
CA LYS A 137 -14.57 -5.77 14.10
C LYS A 137 -15.70 -5.17 13.23
N ILE A 138 -15.78 -5.54 11.95
CA ILE A 138 -16.74 -4.96 10.99
C ILE A 138 -17.42 -6.01 10.12
N ASP A 139 -18.56 -5.64 9.51
CA ASP A 139 -19.31 -6.50 8.59
C ASP A 139 -18.45 -6.81 7.33
N GLN A 140 -18.38 -8.08 6.96
CA GLN A 140 -17.69 -8.57 5.77
C GLN A 140 -18.17 -7.91 4.47
N LYS A 141 -19.36 -7.33 4.44
CA LYS A 141 -19.89 -6.59 3.27
C LYS A 141 -19.16 -5.28 3.01
N LEU A 142 -18.41 -4.77 4.00
CA LEU A 142 -17.70 -3.50 3.90
C LEU A 142 -16.29 -3.66 3.33
N PHE A 143 -15.80 -4.87 3.13
CA PHE A 143 -14.46 -5.06 2.60
C PHE A 143 -14.28 -6.41 1.91
N ASP A 144 -13.29 -6.47 1.05
CA ASP A 144 -12.68 -7.70 0.57
C ASP A 144 -11.16 -7.60 0.75
N VAL A 145 -10.48 -8.73 0.80
CA VAL A 145 -9.02 -8.78 0.90
C VAL A 145 -8.43 -9.49 -0.31
N VAL A 146 -7.37 -8.90 -0.87
CA VAL A 146 -6.66 -9.41 -2.05
C VAL A 146 -5.17 -9.52 -1.74
N SER A 147 -4.54 -10.56 -2.25
CA SER A 147 -3.08 -10.68 -2.32
C SER A 147 -2.59 -10.19 -3.68
N ASN A 148 -1.65 -9.25 -3.67
CA ASN A 148 -1.00 -8.74 -4.89
C ASN A 148 0.49 -8.57 -4.64
N PRO A 149 1.27 -9.68 -4.59
CA PRO A 149 2.71 -9.61 -4.39
C PRO A 149 3.37 -8.79 -5.49
N GLU A 150 4.46 -8.12 -5.14
CA GLU A 150 5.25 -7.30 -6.04
C GLU A 150 6.49 -8.05 -6.54
N PHE A 151 7.07 -7.58 -7.64
CA PHE A 151 8.28 -8.10 -8.26
C PHE A 151 9.21 -6.96 -8.67
N LEU A 152 9.26 -5.89 -7.86
CA LEU A 152 10.02 -4.68 -8.15
C LEU A 152 11.51 -4.89 -7.85
N ARG A 153 12.37 -4.45 -8.76
CA ARG A 153 13.82 -4.46 -8.57
C ARG A 153 14.30 -3.07 -8.20
N GLU A 154 15.08 -2.95 -7.15
CA GLU A 154 15.69 -1.69 -6.74
C GLU A 154 16.50 -1.07 -7.89
N GLY A 155 16.27 0.22 -8.15
CA GLY A 155 16.88 0.96 -9.27
C GLY A 155 16.17 0.80 -10.62
N SER A 156 15.09 0.00 -10.70
CA SER A 156 14.28 -0.22 -11.91
C SER A 156 12.80 -0.37 -11.61
N ALA A 157 12.37 -0.06 -10.40
CA ALA A 157 11.04 -0.39 -9.91
C ALA A 157 9.92 0.39 -10.59
N ILE A 158 10.16 1.64 -10.96
CA ILE A 158 9.21 2.43 -11.75
C ILE A 158 8.91 1.73 -13.07
N ASN A 159 9.95 1.28 -13.78
CA ASN A 159 9.77 0.56 -15.04
C ASN A 159 9.09 -0.80 -14.85
N ASP A 160 9.49 -1.55 -13.80
CA ASP A 160 8.89 -2.83 -13.47
C ASP A 160 7.42 -2.70 -13.09
N PHE A 161 7.01 -1.59 -12.46
CA PHE A 161 5.61 -1.31 -12.15
C PHE A 161 4.80 -0.93 -13.38
N ILE A 162 5.34 -0.07 -14.24
CA ILE A 162 4.62 0.44 -15.44
C ILE A 162 4.53 -0.64 -16.53
N ARG A 163 5.55 -1.51 -16.64
CA ARG A 163 5.65 -2.58 -17.66
C ARG A 163 5.99 -3.91 -16.99
N PRO A 164 5.11 -4.45 -16.17
CA PRO A 164 5.39 -5.69 -15.47
C PRO A 164 5.36 -6.89 -16.42
N ASP A 165 6.28 -7.85 -16.22
CA ASP A 165 6.21 -9.14 -16.91
C ASP A 165 4.95 -9.93 -16.53
N ARG A 166 4.47 -9.72 -15.29
CA ARG A 166 3.26 -10.35 -14.75
C ARG A 166 2.71 -9.55 -13.58
N VAL A 167 1.40 -9.64 -13.40
CA VAL A 167 0.67 -9.19 -12.20
C VAL A 167 -0.01 -10.40 -11.58
N VAL A 168 0.25 -10.68 -10.31
CA VAL A 168 -0.39 -11.77 -9.57
C VAL A 168 -1.47 -11.19 -8.67
N ILE A 169 -2.68 -11.73 -8.79
CA ILE A 169 -3.84 -11.33 -7.99
C ILE A 169 -4.44 -12.59 -7.38
N GLY A 170 -4.37 -12.69 -6.05
CA GLY A 170 -5.01 -13.74 -5.26
C GLY A 170 -6.28 -13.23 -4.59
N THR A 171 -7.44 -13.70 -5.03
CA THR A 171 -8.74 -13.32 -4.45
C THR A 171 -9.71 -14.50 -4.47
N GLU A 172 -10.67 -14.49 -3.55
CA GLU A 172 -11.72 -15.52 -3.46
C GLU A 172 -13.05 -15.03 -4.07
N ASN A 173 -13.11 -13.78 -4.57
CA ASN A 173 -14.36 -13.25 -5.11
C ASN A 173 -14.18 -12.47 -6.44
N LYS A 174 -15.20 -12.60 -7.30
CA LYS A 174 -15.18 -12.03 -8.65
C LYS A 174 -15.26 -10.50 -8.68
N LYS A 175 -15.88 -9.89 -7.67
CA LYS A 175 -15.95 -8.43 -7.54
C LYS A 175 -14.55 -7.85 -7.35
N SER A 176 -13.77 -8.41 -6.41
CA SER A 176 -12.40 -7.98 -6.14
C SER A 176 -11.47 -8.23 -7.32
N GLU A 177 -11.65 -9.36 -8.03
CA GLU A 177 -10.91 -9.64 -9.27
C GLU A 177 -11.17 -8.56 -10.33
N ASN A 178 -12.42 -8.13 -10.50
CA ASN A 178 -12.78 -7.11 -11.49
C ASN A 178 -12.27 -5.71 -11.13
N ILE A 179 -12.17 -5.39 -9.82
CA ILE A 179 -11.61 -4.12 -9.36
C ILE A 179 -10.09 -4.07 -9.60
N MET A 180 -9.41 -5.22 -9.47
CA MET A 180 -7.95 -5.32 -9.60
C MET A 180 -7.47 -5.44 -11.06
N LYS A 181 -8.34 -5.68 -12.01
CA LYS A 181 -8.07 -5.71 -13.47
C LYS A 181 -8.17 -4.32 -14.09
#